data_0a067460916182884416542972e1420e
#
_entry.id   0a067460916182884416542972e1420e
#
_cell.length_a   1.000
_cell.length_b   1.000
_cell.length_c   1.000
_cell.angle_alpha   90.00
_cell.angle_beta   90.00
_cell.angle_gamma   90.00
#
_symmetry.space_group_name_H-M   'P 1'
#
loop_
_entity.id
_entity.type
_entity.pdbx_description
1 polymer ?
#
loop_
_entity_poly.entity_id
_entity_poly.type
_entity_poly.pdbx_seq_one_letter_code
_entity_poly.pdbx_strand_id
1 'polypeptide(L)'
;MLELLLFYALPRVNTNPIAHDLMAEFHSLSGVLDADIEDLKRIDGIGENAAVLLKLIPQLCQMYQLDKMSDSDVMDTLPKLCNYLKAWFSGVISEQVVLLCLNESLQLIRSEVIGDGTTQEVFLDAHRIASCAIRLRCTRVVLAHNHPNASAALTDADIFSTNQLRNILNGLQIVLLDHIVVGKYGDTVSMRQLMGWS
;
A
#
# COMPACT_ATOMS: atom_id res chain seq x y z
N MET A 1 -4.81 -19.64 -15.48
CA MET A 1 -4.44 -18.21 -15.60
C MET A 1 -2.91 -18.04 -15.61
N LEU A 2 -2.17 -18.57 -14.61
CA LEU A 2 -0.70 -18.49 -14.55
C LEU A 2 -0.02 -19.08 -15.79
N GLU A 3 -0.46 -20.25 -16.26
CA GLU A 3 0.02 -20.88 -17.49
C GLU A 3 -0.07 -19.94 -18.70
N LEU A 4 -1.20 -19.21 -18.81
CA LEU A 4 -1.42 -18.29 -19.93
C LEU A 4 -0.46 -17.07 -19.85
N LEU A 5 -0.17 -16.57 -18.67
CA LEU A 5 0.84 -15.52 -18.47
C LEU A 5 2.22 -15.99 -18.87
N LEU A 6 2.60 -17.18 -18.43
CA LEU A 6 3.88 -17.78 -18.76
C LEU A 6 4.04 -18.08 -20.25
N PHE A 7 2.97 -18.44 -20.94
CA PHE A 7 2.99 -18.70 -22.39
C PHE A 7 3.52 -17.51 -23.20
N TYR A 8 3.17 -16.28 -22.77
CA TYR A 8 3.69 -15.08 -23.44
C TYR A 8 5.11 -14.70 -23.01
N ALA A 9 5.53 -15.08 -21.81
CA ALA A 9 6.89 -14.85 -21.32
C ALA A 9 7.89 -15.88 -21.83
N LEU A 10 7.44 -17.11 -22.08
CA LEU A 10 8.25 -18.27 -22.44
C LEU A 10 7.81 -18.84 -23.81
N PRO A 11 8.11 -18.15 -24.93
CA PRO A 11 7.64 -18.58 -26.24
C PRO A 11 8.25 -19.94 -26.62
N ARG A 12 7.40 -20.81 -27.19
CA ARG A 12 7.77 -22.17 -27.66
C ARG A 12 8.08 -23.17 -26.55
N VAL A 13 7.72 -22.85 -25.30
CA VAL A 13 7.85 -23.76 -24.14
C VAL A 13 6.46 -24.24 -23.72
N ASN A 14 6.35 -25.49 -23.29
CA ASN A 14 5.14 -25.98 -22.64
C ASN A 14 5.11 -25.42 -21.21
N THR A 15 4.27 -24.42 -20.98
CA THR A 15 4.20 -23.70 -19.70
C THR A 15 3.31 -24.37 -18.65
N ASN A 16 2.59 -25.43 -19.01
CA ASN A 16 1.69 -26.14 -18.11
C ASN A 16 2.45 -26.77 -16.91
N PRO A 17 3.51 -27.57 -17.10
CA PRO A 17 4.29 -28.13 -16.00
C PRO A 17 4.85 -27.01 -15.09
N ILE A 18 5.44 -25.98 -15.69
CA ILE A 18 6.05 -24.86 -14.96
C ILE A 18 5.01 -24.17 -14.06
N ALA A 19 3.80 -23.94 -14.57
CA ALA A 19 2.71 -23.36 -13.79
C ALA A 19 2.29 -24.26 -12.62
N HIS A 20 2.28 -25.58 -12.82
CA HIS A 20 2.01 -26.54 -11.75
C HIS A 20 3.10 -26.54 -10.68
N ASP A 21 4.37 -26.52 -11.06
CA ASP A 21 5.51 -26.49 -10.14
C ASP A 21 5.51 -25.20 -9.31
N LEU A 22 5.24 -24.03 -9.92
CA LEU A 22 5.06 -22.77 -9.20
C LEU A 22 3.91 -22.84 -8.19
N MET A 23 2.76 -23.39 -8.59
CA MET A 23 1.61 -23.51 -7.68
C MET A 23 1.85 -24.53 -6.57
N ALA A 24 2.64 -25.58 -6.80
CA ALA A 24 3.01 -26.54 -5.79
C ALA A 24 3.97 -25.94 -4.77
N GLU A 25 4.97 -25.17 -5.21
CA GLU A 25 5.96 -24.54 -4.35
C GLU A 25 5.36 -23.38 -3.54
N PHE A 26 4.65 -22.47 -4.19
CA PHE A 26 4.15 -21.23 -3.56
C PHE A 26 2.69 -21.30 -3.13
N HIS A 27 2.00 -22.42 -3.32
CA HIS A 27 0.66 -22.78 -2.83
C HIS A 27 -0.51 -21.95 -3.37
N SER A 28 -0.27 -20.75 -3.89
CA SER A 28 -1.32 -19.86 -4.43
C SER A 28 -0.76 -18.94 -5.50
N LEU A 29 -1.64 -18.33 -6.30
CA LEU A 29 -1.25 -17.31 -7.26
C LEU A 29 -0.61 -16.09 -6.57
N SER A 30 -1.16 -15.67 -5.43
CA SER A 30 -0.54 -14.58 -4.65
C SER A 30 0.84 -14.99 -4.13
N GLY A 31 1.00 -16.22 -3.63
CA GLY A 31 2.31 -16.72 -3.20
C GLY A 31 3.36 -16.68 -4.32
N VAL A 32 2.97 -17.04 -5.55
CA VAL A 32 3.85 -16.93 -6.72
C VAL A 32 4.20 -15.47 -7.03
N LEU A 33 3.21 -14.59 -7.02
CA LEU A 33 3.41 -13.17 -7.39
C LEU A 33 4.17 -12.39 -6.31
N ASP A 34 4.06 -12.80 -5.05
CA ASP A 34 4.74 -12.17 -3.91
C ASP A 34 6.16 -12.72 -3.67
N ALA A 35 6.48 -13.92 -4.21
CA ALA A 35 7.78 -14.56 -4.06
C ALA A 35 8.94 -13.71 -4.60
N ASP A 36 10.13 -13.87 -4.03
CA ASP A 36 11.33 -13.18 -4.52
C ASP A 36 11.78 -13.72 -5.88
N ILE A 37 12.42 -12.87 -6.69
CA ILE A 37 12.92 -13.22 -8.03
C ILE A 37 13.84 -14.44 -7.95
N GLU A 38 14.71 -14.50 -6.95
CA GLU A 38 15.65 -15.62 -6.81
C GLU A 38 14.95 -16.93 -6.44
N ASP A 39 13.85 -16.86 -5.69
CA ASP A 39 13.05 -18.05 -5.36
C ASP A 39 12.26 -18.53 -6.60
N LEU A 40 11.67 -17.61 -7.35
CA LEU A 40 11.00 -17.94 -8.62
C LEU A 40 11.96 -18.63 -9.61
N LYS A 41 13.20 -18.17 -9.70
CA LYS A 41 14.24 -18.71 -10.61
C LYS A 41 14.73 -20.11 -10.21
N ARG A 42 14.41 -20.60 -9.00
CA ARG A 42 14.69 -21.98 -8.61
C ARG A 42 13.78 -23.00 -9.31
N ILE A 43 12.63 -22.53 -9.84
CA ILE A 43 11.72 -23.39 -10.61
C ILE A 43 12.30 -23.59 -12.01
N ASP A 44 12.44 -24.84 -12.40
CA ASP A 44 12.99 -25.20 -13.73
C ASP A 44 12.12 -24.57 -14.83
N GLY A 45 12.78 -23.94 -15.80
CA GLY A 45 12.12 -23.21 -16.87
C GLY A 45 11.77 -21.74 -16.56
N ILE A 46 11.95 -21.24 -15.34
CA ILE A 46 11.79 -19.83 -15.00
C ILE A 46 13.13 -19.09 -15.09
N GLY A 47 13.28 -18.32 -16.17
CA GLY A 47 14.40 -17.38 -16.32
C GLY A 47 14.09 -16.00 -15.79
N GLU A 48 15.09 -15.11 -15.85
CA GLU A 48 15.00 -13.71 -15.37
C GLU A 48 13.76 -12.98 -15.89
N ASN A 49 13.51 -13.05 -17.21
CA ASN A 49 12.40 -12.33 -17.84
C ASN A 49 11.03 -12.80 -17.33
N ALA A 50 10.86 -14.10 -17.09
CA ALA A 50 9.62 -14.65 -16.57
C ALA A 50 9.42 -14.28 -15.12
N ALA A 51 10.47 -14.32 -14.29
CA ALA A 51 10.44 -13.90 -12.91
C ALA A 51 10.08 -12.41 -12.77
N VAL A 52 10.74 -11.55 -13.55
CA VAL A 52 10.46 -10.10 -13.59
C VAL A 52 9.02 -9.84 -14.05
N LEU A 53 8.52 -10.54 -15.09
CA LEU A 53 7.13 -10.39 -15.51
C LEU A 53 6.16 -10.70 -14.37
N LEU A 54 6.36 -11.81 -13.64
CA LEU A 54 5.52 -12.17 -12.52
C LEU A 54 5.53 -11.10 -11.43
N LYS A 55 6.68 -10.51 -11.13
CA LYS A 55 6.82 -9.42 -10.15
C LYS A 55 6.19 -8.09 -10.58
N LEU A 56 6.06 -7.85 -11.87
CA LEU A 56 5.42 -6.63 -12.39
C LEU A 56 3.89 -6.66 -12.29
N ILE A 57 3.28 -7.85 -12.24
CA ILE A 57 1.83 -7.98 -12.27
C ILE A 57 1.14 -7.29 -11.08
N PRO A 58 1.53 -7.52 -9.81
CA PRO A 58 0.92 -6.82 -8.69
C PRO A 58 1.03 -5.30 -8.81
N GLN A 59 2.19 -4.78 -9.21
CA GLN A 59 2.43 -3.36 -9.41
C GLN A 59 1.53 -2.77 -10.51
N LEU A 60 1.40 -3.48 -11.63
CA LEU A 60 0.52 -3.07 -12.72
C LEU A 60 -0.95 -3.07 -12.30
N CYS A 61 -1.38 -4.08 -11.53
CA CYS A 61 -2.73 -4.13 -10.98
C CYS A 61 -3.00 -2.97 -10.03
N GLN A 62 -2.04 -2.65 -9.15
CA GLN A 62 -2.11 -1.50 -8.25
C GLN A 62 -2.24 -0.19 -9.04
N MET A 63 -1.34 0.05 -9.99
CA MET A 63 -1.37 1.25 -10.84
C MET A 63 -2.71 1.38 -11.57
N TYR A 64 -3.22 0.29 -12.16
CA TYR A 64 -4.50 0.27 -12.86
C TYR A 64 -5.67 0.60 -11.94
N GLN A 65 -5.67 0.11 -10.70
CA GLN A 65 -6.72 0.41 -9.73
C GLN A 65 -6.68 1.86 -9.30
N LEU A 66 -5.48 2.41 -9.04
CA LEU A 66 -5.30 3.81 -8.66
C LEU A 66 -5.65 4.76 -9.80
N ASP A 67 -5.30 4.42 -11.04
CA ASP A 67 -5.63 5.21 -12.23
C ASP A 67 -7.14 5.29 -12.46
N LYS A 68 -7.88 4.23 -12.13
CA LYS A 68 -9.36 4.24 -12.17
C LYS A 68 -9.99 5.12 -11.09
N MET A 69 -9.28 5.36 -10.00
CA MET A 69 -9.67 6.30 -8.97
C MET A 69 -9.18 7.66 -9.41
N SER A 70 -10.06 8.43 -10.08
CA SER A 70 -9.72 9.72 -10.66
C SER A 70 -9.09 10.67 -9.63
N ASP A 71 -8.04 11.40 -10.05
CA ASP A 71 -7.42 12.48 -9.25
C ASP A 71 -8.42 13.58 -8.85
N SER A 72 -9.62 13.60 -9.47
CA SER A 72 -10.72 14.49 -9.14
C SER A 72 -11.64 13.99 -8.02
N ASP A 73 -11.45 12.75 -7.55
CA ASP A 73 -12.31 12.18 -6.52
C ASP A 73 -12.09 12.85 -5.16
N VAL A 74 -13.18 13.41 -4.66
CA VAL A 74 -13.20 14.01 -3.33
C VAL A 74 -13.15 12.90 -2.28
N MET A 75 -12.14 12.93 -1.42
CA MET A 75 -11.91 11.98 -0.32
C MET A 75 -12.72 12.36 0.94
N ASP A 76 -14.01 12.64 0.77
CA ASP A 76 -14.91 13.21 1.77
C ASP A 76 -15.54 12.18 2.72
N THR A 77 -15.39 10.90 2.41
CA THR A 77 -15.96 9.82 3.22
C THR A 77 -14.93 8.76 3.56
N LEU A 78 -15.06 8.14 4.74
CA LEU A 78 -14.19 7.05 5.15
C LEU A 78 -14.18 5.87 4.14
N PRO A 79 -15.32 5.43 3.57
CA PRO A 79 -15.29 4.38 2.55
C PRO A 79 -14.44 4.72 1.31
N LYS A 80 -14.44 5.98 0.85
CA LYS A 80 -13.59 6.40 -0.28
C LYS A 80 -12.12 6.34 0.08
N LEU A 81 -11.74 6.87 1.26
CA LEU A 81 -10.38 6.77 1.78
C LEU A 81 -9.93 5.31 1.92
N CYS A 82 -10.76 4.47 2.53
CA CYS A 82 -10.45 3.05 2.69
C CYS A 82 -10.30 2.34 1.34
N ASN A 83 -11.16 2.60 0.36
CA ASN A 83 -11.06 1.99 -0.96
C ASN A 83 -9.77 2.41 -1.67
N TYR A 84 -9.41 3.69 -1.60
CA TYR A 84 -8.15 4.18 -2.15
C TYR A 84 -6.94 3.51 -1.49
N LEU A 85 -6.92 3.45 -0.16
CA LEU A 85 -5.82 2.85 0.59
C LEU A 85 -5.70 1.34 0.37
N LYS A 86 -6.81 0.62 0.23
CA LYS A 86 -6.80 -0.80 -0.17
C LYS A 86 -6.18 -1.01 -1.55
N ALA A 87 -6.50 -0.14 -2.50
CA ALA A 87 -5.88 -0.17 -3.82
C ALA A 87 -4.38 0.18 -3.73
N TRP A 88 -4.03 1.18 -2.92
CA TRP A 88 -2.63 1.59 -2.70
C TRP A 88 -1.78 0.47 -2.13
N PHE A 89 -2.26 -0.21 -1.09
CA PHE A 89 -1.52 -1.28 -0.42
C PHE A 89 -1.67 -2.67 -1.09
N SER A 90 -2.39 -2.76 -2.21
CA SER A 90 -2.52 -4.01 -2.96
C SER A 90 -1.17 -4.46 -3.52
N GLY A 91 -0.70 -5.64 -3.12
CA GLY A 91 0.60 -6.19 -3.53
C GLY A 91 1.81 -5.58 -2.80
N VAL A 92 1.60 -4.74 -1.79
CA VAL A 92 2.67 -4.25 -0.90
C VAL A 92 2.92 -5.28 0.18
N ILE A 93 4.10 -5.89 0.16
CA ILE A 93 4.48 -7.01 1.05
C ILE A 93 5.25 -6.57 2.30
N SER A 94 5.72 -5.33 2.34
CA SER A 94 6.37 -4.70 3.50
C SER A 94 5.42 -3.74 4.23
N GLU A 95 5.70 -3.44 5.48
CA GLU A 95 5.01 -2.35 6.18
C GLU A 95 5.42 -1.02 5.55
N GLN A 96 4.45 -0.21 5.19
CA GLN A 96 4.66 1.06 4.54
C GLN A 96 3.74 2.12 5.16
N VAL A 97 4.27 3.31 5.38
CA VAL A 97 3.49 4.47 5.81
C VAL A 97 3.31 5.43 4.65
N VAL A 98 2.08 5.81 4.41
CA VAL A 98 1.67 6.70 3.33
C VAL A 98 0.95 7.92 3.87
N LEU A 99 1.27 9.08 3.30
CA LEU A 99 0.59 10.34 3.54
C LEU A 99 -0.26 10.71 2.32
N LEU A 100 -1.56 10.83 2.50
CA LEU A 100 -2.44 11.43 1.51
C LEU A 100 -2.50 12.94 1.76
N CYS A 101 -2.09 13.72 0.79
CA CYS A 101 -2.13 15.17 0.82
C CYS A 101 -3.38 15.68 0.09
N LEU A 102 -4.24 16.41 0.80
CA LEU A 102 -5.53 16.87 0.28
C LEU A 102 -5.60 18.41 0.31
N ASN A 103 -6.38 18.95 -0.61
CA ASN A 103 -6.75 20.39 -0.59
C ASN A 103 -7.93 20.64 0.35
N GLU A 104 -8.38 21.89 0.43
CA GLU A 104 -9.53 22.29 1.26
C GLU A 104 -10.85 21.63 0.85
N SER A 105 -10.99 21.28 -0.42
CA SER A 105 -12.16 20.56 -0.95
C SER A 105 -12.05 19.04 -0.82
N LEU A 106 -11.07 18.54 -0.05
CA LEU A 106 -10.78 17.12 0.16
C LEU A 106 -10.40 16.36 -1.13
N GLN A 107 -9.95 17.07 -2.16
CA GLN A 107 -9.42 16.42 -3.35
C GLN A 107 -7.98 15.99 -3.11
N LEU A 108 -7.63 14.81 -3.59
CA LEU A 108 -6.29 14.28 -3.48
C LEU A 108 -5.33 15.08 -4.37
N ILE A 109 -4.32 15.70 -3.77
CA ILE A 109 -3.22 16.36 -4.46
C ILE A 109 -2.14 15.32 -4.81
N ARG A 110 -1.77 14.51 -3.81
CA ARG A 110 -0.72 13.50 -3.95
C ARG A 110 -0.72 12.51 -2.79
N SER A 111 -0.27 11.29 -3.08
CA SER A 111 0.10 10.30 -2.09
C SER A 111 1.61 10.14 -2.05
N GLU A 112 2.21 10.18 -0.87
CA GLU A 112 3.66 10.09 -0.66
C GLU A 112 3.97 8.98 0.34
N VAL A 113 4.93 8.11 0.00
CA VAL A 113 5.48 7.14 0.94
C VAL A 113 6.39 7.87 1.92
N ILE A 114 6.04 7.85 3.19
CA ILE A 114 6.80 8.53 4.25
C ILE A 114 7.77 7.57 4.94
N GLY A 115 7.37 6.32 5.10
CA GLY A 115 8.20 5.27 5.68
C GLY A 115 8.01 3.97 4.93
N ASP A 116 9.11 3.24 4.74
CA ASP A 116 9.14 1.92 4.14
C ASP A 116 10.16 1.08 4.92
N GLY A 117 9.75 -0.11 5.39
CA GLY A 117 10.69 -0.98 6.05
C GLY A 117 10.19 -1.64 7.33
N THR A 118 10.88 -2.66 7.70
CA THR A 118 10.61 -3.64 8.72
C THR A 118 10.55 -3.05 10.13
N THR A 119 9.42 -3.33 10.77
CA THR A 119 9.23 -3.63 12.19
C THR A 119 9.93 -2.75 13.23
N GLN A 120 9.13 -2.29 14.14
CA GLN A 120 9.28 -1.83 15.51
C GLN A 120 9.39 -0.34 15.77
N GLU A 121 9.82 0.48 14.83
CA GLU A 121 9.76 1.94 15.00
C GLU A 121 9.63 2.61 13.63
N VAL A 122 8.45 2.56 13.01
CA VAL A 122 8.13 3.63 12.08
C VAL A 122 7.89 4.87 12.93
N PHE A 123 8.98 5.48 13.38
CA PHE A 123 8.94 6.85 13.90
C PHE A 123 8.28 7.67 12.80
N LEU A 124 7.05 8.11 13.05
CA LEU A 124 6.42 9.09 12.17
C LEU A 124 7.33 10.31 12.16
N ASP A 125 8.15 10.42 11.12
CA ASP A 125 9.01 11.58 10.94
C ASP A 125 8.12 12.81 10.69
N ALA A 126 7.70 13.44 11.79
CA ALA A 126 6.83 14.60 11.76
C ALA A 126 7.44 15.73 10.92
N HIS A 127 8.76 15.84 10.88
CA HIS A 127 9.45 16.84 10.05
C HIS A 127 9.30 16.51 8.56
N ARG A 128 9.46 15.27 8.16
CA ARG A 128 9.25 14.81 6.77
C ARG A 128 7.81 15.01 6.34
N ILE A 129 6.84 14.64 7.21
CA ILE A 129 5.41 14.80 6.94
C ILE A 129 5.06 16.29 6.79
N ALA A 130 5.49 17.15 7.73
CA ALA A 130 5.24 18.58 7.67
C ALA A 130 5.90 19.23 6.44
N SER A 131 7.12 18.87 6.12
CA SER A 131 7.84 19.37 4.93
C SER A 131 7.12 18.95 3.63
N CYS A 132 6.61 17.71 3.56
CA CYS A 132 5.84 17.23 2.43
C CYS A 132 4.55 18.03 2.27
N ALA A 133 3.79 18.20 3.34
CA ALA A 133 2.54 18.94 3.34
C ALA A 133 2.72 20.40 2.93
N ILE A 134 3.74 21.08 3.46
CA ILE A 134 4.07 22.47 3.09
C ILE A 134 4.48 22.57 1.62
N ARG A 135 5.37 21.69 1.16
CA ARG A 135 5.83 21.65 -0.24
C ARG A 135 4.67 21.49 -1.23
N LEU A 136 3.72 20.64 -0.89
CA LEU A 136 2.53 20.37 -1.70
C LEU A 136 1.39 21.38 -1.46
N ARG A 137 1.56 22.33 -0.54
CA ARG A 137 0.56 23.31 -0.15
C ARG A 137 -0.79 22.67 0.22
N CYS A 138 -0.74 21.46 0.79
CA CYS A 138 -1.95 20.82 1.28
C CYS A 138 -2.33 21.35 2.66
N THR A 139 -3.63 21.44 2.91
CA THR A 139 -4.18 21.93 4.19
C THR A 139 -4.73 20.78 5.03
N ARG A 140 -4.91 19.61 4.41
CA ARG A 140 -5.43 18.41 5.06
C ARG A 140 -4.61 17.22 4.67
N VAL A 141 -4.42 16.31 5.61
CA VAL A 141 -3.69 15.06 5.38
C VAL A 141 -4.41 13.89 6.01
N VAL A 142 -4.25 12.71 5.41
CA VAL A 142 -4.60 11.42 6.00
C VAL A 142 -3.32 10.61 6.08
N LEU A 143 -3.04 10.06 7.25
CA LEU A 143 -1.98 9.10 7.44
C LEU A 143 -2.53 7.69 7.28
N ALA A 144 -1.76 6.81 6.69
CA ALA A 144 -2.12 5.39 6.61
C ALA A 144 -0.90 4.50 6.68
N HIS A 145 -1.06 3.30 7.23
CA HIS A 145 -0.07 2.24 7.12
C HIS A 145 -0.74 0.88 6.92
N ASN A 146 0.01 -0.09 6.42
CA ASN A 146 -0.48 -1.45 6.23
C ASN A 146 0.17 -2.43 7.19
N HIS A 147 -0.59 -3.48 7.53
CA HIS A 147 -0.11 -4.70 8.19
C HIS A 147 -0.16 -5.85 7.18
N PRO A 148 0.91 -6.11 6.39
CA PRO A 148 0.86 -7.09 5.30
C PRO A 148 0.68 -8.53 5.78
N ASN A 149 0.99 -8.82 7.05
CA ASN A 149 0.93 -10.15 7.64
C ASN A 149 -0.13 -10.31 8.74
N ALA A 150 -0.87 -9.25 9.08
CA ALA A 150 -1.85 -9.24 10.17
C ALA A 150 -3.13 -8.48 9.78
N SER A 151 -4.18 -8.63 10.58
CA SER A 151 -5.39 -7.81 10.49
C SER A 151 -5.10 -6.37 10.90
N ALA A 152 -5.93 -5.43 10.41
CA ALA A 152 -5.82 -4.04 10.79
C ALA A 152 -6.05 -3.87 12.31
N ALA A 153 -5.08 -3.25 12.97
CA ALA A 153 -5.18 -2.90 14.39
C ALA A 153 -4.29 -1.68 14.66
N LEU A 154 -4.74 -0.80 15.55
CA LEU A 154 -3.93 0.30 16.06
C LEU A 154 -3.21 -0.17 17.31
N THR A 155 -1.91 0.07 17.37
CA THR A 155 -1.10 -0.13 18.56
C THR A 155 -1.09 1.12 19.44
N ASP A 156 -0.71 0.99 20.71
CA ASP A 156 -0.52 2.14 21.59
C ASP A 156 0.55 3.11 21.04
N ALA A 157 1.57 2.57 20.37
CA ALA A 157 2.61 3.36 19.72
C ALA A 157 2.04 4.19 18.57
N ASP A 158 1.15 3.62 17.73
CA ASP A 158 0.46 4.35 16.66
C ASP A 158 -0.37 5.49 17.21
N ILE A 159 -1.12 5.22 18.28
CA ILE A 159 -1.98 6.21 18.94
C ILE A 159 -1.11 7.35 19.50
N PHE A 160 -0.04 7.03 20.20
CA PHE A 160 0.85 8.03 20.80
C PHE A 160 1.52 8.90 19.74
N SER A 161 2.17 8.29 18.75
CA SER A 161 2.91 8.99 17.69
C SER A 161 1.98 9.84 16.81
N THR A 162 0.79 9.33 16.52
CA THR A 162 -0.21 10.07 15.73
C THR A 162 -0.75 11.29 16.49
N ASN A 163 -0.98 11.20 17.80
CA ASN A 163 -1.39 12.34 18.60
C ASN A 163 -0.30 13.42 18.66
N GLN A 164 0.97 13.04 18.77
CA GLN A 164 2.08 14.00 18.68
C GLN A 164 2.13 14.68 17.31
N LEU A 165 2.03 13.91 16.23
CA LEU A 165 2.00 14.43 14.86
C LEU A 165 0.83 15.41 14.68
N ARG A 166 -0.37 15.06 15.16
CA ARG A 166 -1.54 15.92 15.08
C ARG A 166 -1.31 17.29 15.73
N ASN A 167 -0.67 17.32 16.90
CA ASN A 167 -0.35 18.57 17.58
C ASN A 167 0.64 19.42 16.78
N ILE A 168 1.66 18.80 16.18
CA ILE A 168 2.64 19.50 15.34
C ILE A 168 1.98 20.09 14.10
N LEU A 169 1.18 19.29 13.38
CA LEU A 169 0.49 19.72 12.17
C LEU A 169 -0.54 20.82 12.45
N ASN A 170 -1.27 20.74 13.57
CA ASN A 170 -2.19 21.81 14.00
C ASN A 170 -1.45 23.15 14.19
N GLY A 171 -0.24 23.13 14.76
CA GLY A 171 0.61 24.31 14.88
C GLY A 171 1.01 24.94 13.52
N LEU A 172 0.97 24.14 12.45
CA LEU A 172 1.24 24.56 11.07
C LEU A 172 -0.06 24.84 10.27
N GLN A 173 -1.21 24.82 10.91
CA GLN A 173 -2.53 24.95 10.28
C GLN A 173 -2.83 23.85 9.25
N ILE A 174 -2.26 22.66 9.43
CA ILE A 174 -2.52 21.46 8.64
C ILE A 174 -3.36 20.51 9.49
N VAL A 175 -4.49 20.06 8.95
CA VAL A 175 -5.42 19.17 9.67
C VAL A 175 -5.09 17.73 9.36
N LEU A 176 -4.74 16.93 10.36
CA LEU A 176 -4.72 15.48 10.25
C LEU A 176 -6.15 14.95 10.39
N LEU A 177 -6.74 14.52 9.26
CA LEU A 177 -8.13 14.08 9.21
C LEU A 177 -8.33 12.70 9.84
N ASP A 178 -7.41 11.78 9.58
CA ASP A 178 -7.47 10.41 10.08
C ASP A 178 -6.09 9.74 10.04
N HIS A 179 -5.97 8.65 10.79
CA HIS A 179 -4.93 7.64 10.63
C HIS A 179 -5.61 6.29 10.40
N ILE A 180 -5.40 5.70 9.23
CA ILE A 180 -6.08 4.48 8.79
C ILE A 180 -5.07 3.34 8.67
N VAL A 181 -5.36 2.23 9.35
CA VAL A 181 -4.59 0.99 9.21
C VAL A 181 -5.31 0.07 8.24
N VAL A 182 -4.55 -0.54 7.32
CA VAL A 182 -5.06 -1.53 6.37
C VAL A 182 -4.42 -2.88 6.66
N GLY A 183 -5.23 -3.88 6.95
CA GLY A 183 -4.78 -5.25 7.23
C GLY A 183 -4.62 -6.10 5.97
N LYS A 184 -4.01 -7.26 6.15
CA LYS A 184 -3.72 -8.26 5.10
C LYS A 184 -4.93 -8.61 4.23
N TYR A 185 -6.12 -8.67 4.83
CA TYR A 185 -7.35 -9.09 4.14
C TYR A 185 -8.18 -7.92 3.62
N GLY A 186 -7.60 -6.70 3.61
CA GLY A 186 -8.30 -5.50 3.22
C GLY A 186 -9.29 -4.98 4.27
N ASP A 187 -9.22 -5.48 5.48
CA ASP A 187 -9.86 -4.88 6.65
C ASP A 187 -9.19 -3.54 6.97
N THR A 188 -9.95 -2.62 7.55
CA THR A 188 -9.47 -1.27 7.83
C THR A 188 -9.92 -0.80 9.20
N VAL A 189 -9.04 -0.05 9.88
CA VAL A 189 -9.34 0.59 11.15
C VAL A 189 -9.03 2.08 11.05
N SER A 190 -9.98 2.92 11.42
CA SER A 190 -9.86 4.39 11.47
C SER A 190 -9.63 4.85 12.92
N MET A 191 -8.53 5.54 13.14
CA MET A 191 -8.23 6.11 14.45
C MET A 191 -9.23 7.23 14.80
N ARG A 192 -9.66 8.02 13.83
CA ARG A 192 -10.67 9.05 14.01
C ARG A 192 -11.97 8.49 14.59
N GLN A 193 -12.44 7.36 14.01
CA GLN A 193 -13.67 6.71 14.53
C GLN A 193 -13.47 6.14 15.93
N LEU A 194 -12.34 5.48 16.20
CA LEU A 194 -12.08 4.88 17.50
C LEU A 194 -11.92 5.92 18.60
N MET A 195 -11.25 7.04 18.30
CA MET A 195 -10.94 8.08 19.28
C MET A 195 -11.98 9.22 19.32
N GLY A 196 -13.00 9.16 18.44
CA GLY A 196 -14.04 10.19 18.39
C GLY A 196 -13.50 11.58 18.02
N TRP A 197 -12.53 11.66 17.08
CA TRP A 197 -12.02 12.95 16.61
C TRP A 197 -13.12 13.75 15.90
N SER A 198 -13.29 14.95 16.36
CA SER A 198 -14.20 15.94 15.76
C SER A 198 -13.49 16.71 14.64
#